data_30f6ebfd2d2bc7ff031d5f92f48a7356
#
_entry.id   30f6ebfd2d2bc7ff031d5f92f48a7356
#
_cell.length_a   1.000
_cell.length_b   1.000
_cell.length_c   1.000
_cell.angle_alpha   90.00
_cell.angle_beta   90.00
_cell.angle_gamma   90.00
#
_symmetry.space_group_name_H-M   'P 1'
#
loop_
_entity.id
_entity.type
_entity.pdbx_description
1 polymer ?
#
loop_
_entity_poly.entity_id
_entity_poly.type
_entity_poly.pdbx_seq_one_letter_code
_entity_poly.pdbx_strand_id
1 'polypeptide(L)'
;MSGEYSPSRWLSELHSSVATRKRPWRRATIWLVALAPFFYLTYGIANYLASLRPNVGSIVFDWERHVPFIAWTIYPYWSINVFYGLSLFLCRSEHELRRHALRLLTAQIVAVTCFIAFPLAFTFGQPAADGIGNWLFAALRGFDRPFNQAPSLHIALAVILWDFYRRLITRPFARVVLNL
;
A
#
# COMPACT_ATOMS: atom_id res chain seq x y z
N MET A 1 -49.64 -2.35 -35.03
CA MET A 1 -48.17 -2.36 -35.18
C MET A 1 -47.63 -3.07 -33.96
N SER A 2 -47.50 -4.40 -34.08
CA SER A 2 -46.94 -5.28 -33.01
C SER A 2 -45.44 -5.36 -33.22
N GLY A 3 -44.70 -4.66 -32.32
CA GLY A 3 -43.24 -4.77 -32.27
C GLY A 3 -42.90 -6.15 -31.78
N GLU A 4 -42.36 -6.98 -32.62
CA GLU A 4 -41.90 -8.33 -32.31
C GLU A 4 -40.77 -8.27 -31.29
N TYR A 5 -41.09 -8.68 -30.04
CA TYR A 5 -40.14 -8.78 -28.95
C TYR A 5 -39.24 -10.00 -29.18
N SER A 6 -38.07 -9.79 -29.80
CA SER A 6 -37.11 -10.88 -30.04
C SER A 6 -36.20 -11.06 -28.83
N PRO A 7 -36.32 -12.17 -28.07
CA PRO A 7 -35.48 -12.46 -26.92
C PRO A 7 -33.97 -12.59 -27.25
N SER A 8 -33.66 -12.85 -28.53
CA SER A 8 -32.28 -12.99 -28.99
C SER A 8 -31.50 -11.64 -29.02
N ARG A 9 -32.18 -10.53 -29.20
CA ARG A 9 -31.54 -9.20 -29.31
C ARG A 9 -31.02 -8.70 -27.97
N TRP A 10 -31.79 -8.78 -26.91
CA TRP A 10 -31.34 -8.39 -25.57
C TRP A 10 -30.32 -9.36 -24.99
N LEU A 11 -30.38 -10.66 -25.30
CA LEU A 11 -29.35 -11.63 -24.94
C LEU A 11 -28.02 -11.31 -25.66
N SER A 12 -28.05 -10.93 -26.93
CA SER A 12 -26.84 -10.51 -27.63
C SER A 12 -26.28 -9.19 -27.10
N GLU A 13 -27.13 -8.25 -26.70
CA GLU A 13 -26.73 -7.00 -26.04
C GLU A 13 -26.16 -7.25 -24.64
N LEU A 14 -26.73 -8.17 -23.87
CA LEU A 14 -26.17 -8.62 -22.60
C LEU A 14 -24.83 -9.33 -22.77
N HIS A 15 -24.68 -10.19 -23.77
CA HIS A 15 -23.41 -10.85 -24.09
C HIS A 15 -22.35 -9.85 -24.60
N SER A 16 -22.74 -8.85 -25.36
CA SER A 16 -21.82 -7.79 -25.82
C SER A 16 -21.41 -6.85 -24.68
N SER A 17 -22.29 -6.62 -23.70
CA SER A 17 -21.96 -5.81 -22.52
C SER A 17 -21.11 -6.55 -21.49
N VAL A 18 -21.14 -7.87 -21.49
CA VAL A 18 -20.25 -8.76 -20.72
C VAL A 18 -18.95 -9.04 -21.48
N ALA A 19 -18.85 -8.60 -22.76
CA ALA A 19 -17.64 -8.74 -23.55
C ALA A 19 -16.46 -8.14 -22.77
N THR A 20 -15.66 -9.03 -22.21
CA THR A 20 -14.31 -8.90 -21.65
C THR A 20 -13.81 -7.46 -21.57
N ARG A 21 -14.18 -6.74 -20.54
CA ARG A 21 -13.59 -5.44 -20.21
C ARG A 21 -12.10 -5.69 -19.98
N LYS A 22 -11.29 -5.47 -21.00
CA LYS A 22 -9.83 -5.64 -20.93
C LYS A 22 -9.32 -4.83 -19.75
N ARG A 23 -8.68 -5.50 -18.81
CA ARG A 23 -8.07 -4.81 -17.64
C ARG A 23 -7.12 -3.73 -18.13
N PRO A 24 -7.04 -2.57 -17.50
CA PRO A 24 -6.26 -1.43 -17.95
C PRO A 24 -4.76 -1.58 -17.63
N TRP A 25 -4.11 -2.66 -18.08
CA TRP A 25 -2.73 -3.03 -17.70
C TRP A 25 -1.72 -1.94 -18.04
N ARG A 26 -1.84 -1.33 -19.23
CA ARG A 26 -0.94 -0.23 -19.64
C ARG A 26 -1.06 0.97 -18.70
N ARG A 27 -2.27 1.33 -18.30
CA ARG A 27 -2.51 2.41 -17.34
C ARG A 27 -2.06 2.03 -15.93
N ALA A 28 -2.21 0.77 -15.53
CA ALA A 28 -1.68 0.26 -14.26
C ALA A 28 -0.15 0.39 -14.20
N THR A 29 0.54 0.05 -15.29
CA THR A 29 1.99 0.25 -15.40
C THR A 29 2.36 1.73 -15.28
N ILE A 30 1.64 2.63 -15.97
CA ILE A 30 1.89 4.08 -15.87
C ILE A 30 1.73 4.57 -14.44
N TRP A 31 0.65 4.15 -13.75
CA TRP A 31 0.45 4.49 -12.35
C TRP A 31 1.56 3.96 -11.45
N LEU A 32 1.98 2.71 -11.64
CA LEU A 32 3.07 2.11 -10.86
C LEU A 32 4.39 2.86 -11.07
N VAL A 33 4.74 3.15 -12.33
CA VAL A 33 5.96 3.89 -12.69
C VAL A 33 5.94 5.33 -12.17
N ALA A 34 4.76 5.94 -12.03
CA ALA A 34 4.62 7.26 -11.43
C ALA A 34 4.66 7.21 -9.89
N LEU A 35 3.89 6.31 -9.28
CA LEU A 35 3.70 6.26 -7.83
C LEU A 35 4.92 5.72 -7.09
N ALA A 36 5.61 4.70 -7.63
CA ALA A 36 6.74 4.11 -6.93
C ALA A 36 7.94 5.07 -6.78
N PRO A 37 8.44 5.74 -7.84
CA PRO A 37 9.48 6.76 -7.68
C PRO A 37 9.01 7.94 -6.82
N PHE A 38 7.76 8.37 -6.97
CA PHE A 38 7.19 9.43 -6.14
C PHE A 38 7.21 9.06 -4.66
N PHE A 39 6.86 7.80 -4.34
CA PHE A 39 6.94 7.27 -2.97
C PHE A 39 8.36 7.38 -2.41
N TYR A 40 9.33 6.78 -3.08
CA TYR A 40 10.71 6.75 -2.58
C TYR A 40 11.32 8.15 -2.48
N LEU A 41 11.04 9.02 -3.45
CA LEU A 41 11.54 10.39 -3.47
C LEU A 41 10.99 11.21 -2.32
N THR A 42 9.66 11.27 -2.16
CA THR A 42 9.02 12.10 -1.14
C THR A 42 9.29 11.59 0.26
N TYR A 43 9.33 10.27 0.46
CA TYR A 43 9.69 9.65 1.71
C TYR A 43 11.15 9.91 2.09
N GLY A 44 12.06 9.77 1.13
CA GLY A 44 13.47 10.08 1.31
C GLY A 44 13.72 11.54 1.62
N ILE A 45 13.03 12.48 0.93
CA ILE A 45 13.10 13.92 1.22
C ILE A 45 12.62 14.20 2.65
N ALA A 46 11.49 13.62 3.07
CA ALA A 46 10.99 13.82 4.43
C ALA A 46 11.99 13.35 5.49
N ASN A 47 12.59 12.16 5.30
CA ASN A 47 13.65 11.64 6.17
C ASN A 47 14.88 12.55 6.20
N TYR A 48 15.29 13.04 5.03
CA TYR A 48 16.44 13.97 4.93
C TYR A 48 16.16 15.27 5.69
N LEU A 49 15.01 15.90 5.46
CA LEU A 49 14.63 17.16 6.13
C LEU A 49 14.52 16.96 7.65
N ALA A 50 13.98 15.84 8.11
CA ALA A 50 13.92 15.52 9.53
C ALA A 50 15.33 15.36 10.15
N SER A 51 16.26 14.76 9.42
CA SER A 51 17.64 14.56 9.90
C SER A 51 18.44 15.85 10.05
N LEU A 52 18.02 16.95 9.41
CA LEU A 52 18.64 18.25 9.54
C LEU A 52 18.17 19.04 10.79
N ARG A 53 17.13 18.56 11.46
CA ARG A 53 16.60 19.23 12.66
C ARG A 53 17.42 18.87 13.90
N PRO A 54 17.84 19.82 14.70
CA PRO A 54 18.66 19.56 15.89
C PRO A 54 17.89 18.80 16.98
N ASN A 55 16.57 18.99 17.03
CA ASN A 55 15.69 18.35 18.01
C ASN A 55 14.48 17.74 17.29
N VAL A 56 14.42 16.41 17.22
CA VAL A 56 13.27 15.67 16.73
C VAL A 56 12.59 14.99 17.91
N GLY A 57 11.29 15.25 18.06
CA GLY A 57 10.48 14.62 19.10
C GLY A 57 10.37 13.11 18.95
N SER A 58 10.01 12.42 20.01
CA SER A 58 9.70 10.98 19.98
C SER A 58 8.38 10.73 20.71
N ILE A 59 7.56 9.83 20.14
CA ILE A 59 6.36 9.31 20.80
C ILE A 59 6.62 7.82 21.04
N VAL A 60 7.13 7.50 22.20
CA VAL A 60 7.37 6.12 22.62
C VAL A 60 6.64 5.92 23.93
N PHE A 61 5.77 4.93 23.98
CA PHE A 61 5.05 4.54 25.20
C PHE A 61 5.87 3.53 25.98
N ASP A 62 5.80 3.57 27.32
CA ASP A 62 6.58 2.67 28.18
C ASP A 62 6.27 1.18 27.93
N TRP A 63 5.05 0.84 27.56
CA TRP A 63 4.68 -0.52 27.22
C TRP A 63 5.37 -1.06 25.94
N GLU A 64 5.75 -0.18 25.00
CA GLU A 64 6.45 -0.58 23.77
C GLU A 64 7.83 -1.19 24.05
N ARG A 65 8.47 -0.81 25.17
CA ARG A 65 9.75 -1.37 25.61
C ARG A 65 9.66 -2.85 25.94
N HIS A 66 8.46 -3.35 26.22
CA HIS A 66 8.20 -4.75 26.56
C HIS A 66 7.83 -5.58 25.34
N VAL A 67 7.65 -4.96 24.15
CA VAL A 67 7.36 -5.67 22.90
C VAL A 67 8.65 -6.33 22.39
N PRO A 68 8.69 -7.67 22.30
CA PRO A 68 9.89 -8.35 21.81
C PRO A 68 10.12 -8.05 20.32
N PHE A 69 11.40 -7.95 19.96
CA PHE A 69 11.77 -7.91 18.54
C PHE A 69 11.57 -9.27 17.88
N ILE A 70 10.75 -9.34 16.85
CA ILE A 70 10.42 -10.56 16.13
C ILE A 70 10.95 -10.46 14.70
N ALA A 71 12.11 -11.03 14.42
CA ALA A 71 12.85 -10.85 13.16
C ALA A 71 12.05 -11.26 11.90
N TRP A 72 11.23 -12.32 11.97
CA TRP A 72 10.47 -12.78 10.79
C TRP A 72 9.41 -11.77 10.30
N THR A 73 9.03 -10.78 11.12
CA THR A 73 8.05 -9.75 10.74
C THR A 73 8.53 -8.87 9.58
N ILE A 74 9.83 -8.91 9.27
CA ILE A 74 10.38 -8.21 8.11
C ILE A 74 9.79 -8.71 6.79
N TYR A 75 9.40 -9.98 6.69
CA TYR A 75 8.81 -10.55 5.47
C TYR A 75 7.43 -9.98 5.15
N PRO A 76 6.43 -10.00 6.06
CA PRO A 76 5.17 -9.33 5.82
C PRO A 76 5.33 -7.81 5.64
N TYR A 77 6.30 -7.18 6.30
CA TYR A 77 6.61 -5.77 6.10
C TYR A 77 6.99 -5.46 4.64
N TRP A 78 7.92 -6.23 4.05
CA TRP A 78 8.31 -6.06 2.65
C TRP A 78 7.24 -6.51 1.66
N SER A 79 6.40 -7.47 2.02
CA SER A 79 5.35 -7.98 1.15
C SER A 79 4.32 -6.90 0.75
N ILE A 80 4.19 -5.85 1.55
CA ILE A 80 3.29 -4.73 1.25
C ILE A 80 3.62 -4.07 -0.09
N ASN A 81 4.91 -4.01 -0.48
CA ASN A 81 5.34 -3.46 -1.76
C ASN A 81 4.84 -4.29 -2.95
N VAL A 82 4.87 -5.63 -2.79
CA VAL A 82 4.35 -6.57 -3.80
C VAL A 82 2.84 -6.42 -3.92
N PHE A 83 2.13 -6.42 -2.79
CA PHE A 83 0.68 -6.24 -2.78
C PHE A 83 0.26 -4.87 -3.30
N TYR A 84 1.03 -3.82 -3.01
CA TYR A 84 0.81 -2.48 -3.57
C TYR A 84 0.86 -2.51 -5.10
N GLY A 85 1.92 -3.05 -5.69
CA GLY A 85 2.04 -3.16 -7.13
C GLY A 85 0.93 -4.01 -7.75
N LEU A 86 0.70 -5.21 -7.22
CA LEU A 86 -0.33 -6.13 -7.70
C LEU A 86 -1.73 -5.51 -7.66
N SER A 87 -2.05 -4.71 -6.64
CA SER A 87 -3.37 -4.10 -6.50
C SER A 87 -3.75 -3.23 -7.69
N LEU A 88 -2.80 -2.52 -8.29
CA LEU A 88 -3.03 -1.69 -9.47
C LEU A 88 -3.38 -2.55 -10.70
N PHE A 89 -2.72 -3.71 -10.87
CA PHE A 89 -2.97 -4.61 -12.00
C PHE A 89 -4.26 -5.44 -11.85
N LEU A 90 -4.74 -5.60 -10.63
CA LEU A 90 -5.95 -6.36 -10.34
C LEU A 90 -7.24 -5.54 -10.48
N CYS A 91 -7.15 -4.23 -10.68
CA CYS A 91 -8.29 -3.38 -10.97
C CYS A 91 -8.99 -3.81 -12.27
N ARG A 92 -10.33 -3.87 -12.25
CA ARG A 92 -11.16 -4.38 -13.35
C ARG A 92 -11.53 -3.32 -14.38
N SER A 93 -11.45 -2.03 -14.01
CA SER A 93 -11.78 -0.90 -14.87
C SER A 93 -10.84 0.28 -14.64
N GLU A 94 -10.75 1.20 -15.62
CA GLU A 94 -9.97 2.43 -15.47
C GLU A 94 -10.47 3.32 -14.34
N HIS A 95 -11.77 3.35 -14.11
CA HIS A 95 -12.36 4.11 -13.01
C HIS A 95 -11.93 3.55 -11.65
N GLU A 96 -11.99 2.22 -11.48
CA GLU A 96 -11.51 1.54 -10.27
C GLU A 96 -10.01 1.79 -10.04
N LEU A 97 -9.20 1.62 -11.09
CA LEU A 97 -7.77 1.88 -11.05
C LEU A 97 -7.46 3.31 -10.62
N ARG A 98 -8.09 4.30 -11.26
CA ARG A 98 -7.89 5.71 -10.91
C ARG A 98 -8.26 6.00 -9.45
N ARG A 99 -9.42 5.51 -8.99
CA ARG A 99 -9.86 5.69 -7.60
C ARG A 99 -8.89 5.05 -6.63
N HIS A 100 -8.43 3.82 -6.93
CA HIS A 100 -7.49 3.11 -6.08
C HIS A 100 -6.12 3.82 -6.03
N ALA A 101 -5.57 4.19 -7.19
CA ALA A 101 -4.31 4.93 -7.28
C ALA A 101 -4.36 6.27 -6.54
N LEU A 102 -5.48 7.01 -6.65
CA LEU A 102 -5.67 8.26 -5.90
C LEU A 102 -5.76 8.03 -4.38
N ARG A 103 -6.36 6.93 -3.92
CA ARG A 103 -6.38 6.59 -2.47
C ARG A 103 -4.96 6.36 -1.94
N LEU A 104 -4.15 5.60 -2.70
CA LEU A 104 -2.74 5.34 -2.36
C LEU A 104 -1.92 6.64 -2.34
N LEU A 105 -2.10 7.47 -3.37
CA LEU A 105 -1.43 8.78 -3.48
C LEU A 105 -1.83 9.72 -2.34
N THR A 106 -3.12 9.80 -2.00
CA THR A 106 -3.61 10.65 -0.91
C THR A 106 -3.03 10.21 0.43
N ALA A 107 -3.02 8.91 0.73
CA ALA A 107 -2.43 8.39 1.96
C ALA A 107 -0.95 8.76 2.06
N GLN A 108 -0.20 8.67 0.97
CA GLN A 108 1.20 9.05 0.90
C GLN A 108 1.39 10.56 1.11
N ILE A 109 0.64 11.42 0.40
CA ILE A 109 0.75 12.87 0.54
C ILE A 109 0.47 13.29 1.98
N VAL A 110 -0.60 12.76 2.59
CA VAL A 110 -0.94 13.08 3.98
C VAL A 110 0.17 12.65 4.92
N ALA A 111 0.67 11.41 4.81
CA ALA A 111 1.73 10.92 5.68
C ALA A 111 3.02 11.73 5.52
N VAL A 112 3.47 11.98 4.28
CA VAL A 112 4.70 12.75 4.02
C VAL A 112 4.57 14.19 4.52
N THR A 113 3.40 14.82 4.36
CA THR A 113 3.14 16.15 4.90
C THR A 113 3.28 16.16 6.43
N CYS A 114 2.73 15.15 7.11
CA CYS A 114 2.89 15.01 8.57
C CYS A 114 4.36 14.78 8.96
N PHE A 115 5.11 13.94 8.23
CA PHE A 115 6.53 13.69 8.50
C PHE A 115 7.37 14.95 8.38
N ILE A 116 7.06 15.82 7.41
CA ILE A 116 7.76 17.09 7.24
C ILE A 116 7.35 18.10 8.32
N ALA A 117 6.05 18.17 8.63
CA ALA A 117 5.53 19.13 9.61
C ALA A 117 5.91 18.76 11.05
N PHE A 118 5.78 17.49 11.39
CA PHE A 118 5.93 16.94 12.75
C PHE A 118 6.81 15.68 12.73
N PRO A 119 8.11 15.77 12.42
CA PRO A 119 8.98 14.61 12.40
C PRO A 119 9.09 14.00 13.80
N LEU A 120 9.02 12.67 13.87
CA LEU A 120 9.07 11.90 15.11
C LEU A 120 10.12 10.81 14.97
N ALA A 121 11.08 10.79 15.91
CA ALA A 121 12.16 9.83 15.90
C ALA A 121 11.77 8.53 16.62
N PHE A 122 12.07 7.41 15.98
CA PHE A 122 12.01 6.09 16.60
C PHE A 122 13.30 5.85 17.38
N THR A 123 13.20 5.60 18.68
CA THR A 123 14.34 5.57 19.58
C THR A 123 14.82 4.17 19.97
N PHE A 124 14.12 3.11 19.57
CA PHE A 124 14.54 1.73 19.85
C PHE A 124 15.69 1.31 18.97
N GLY A 125 16.72 0.69 19.57
CA GLY A 125 17.78 0.04 18.84
C GLY A 125 17.22 -1.13 18.01
N GLN A 126 17.70 -1.26 16.78
CA GLN A 126 17.34 -2.41 15.94
C GLN A 126 18.31 -3.55 16.24
N PRO A 127 17.85 -4.68 16.83
CA PRO A 127 18.68 -5.83 17.08
C PRO A 127 19.25 -6.41 15.77
N ALA A 128 20.40 -7.07 15.86
CA ALA A 128 20.93 -7.84 14.74
C ALA A 128 19.97 -9.00 14.44
N ALA A 129 19.70 -9.23 13.17
CA ALA A 129 18.96 -10.38 12.68
C ALA A 129 19.90 -11.25 11.86
N ASP A 130 19.70 -12.57 11.87
CA ASP A 130 20.54 -13.51 11.14
C ASP A 130 19.94 -13.90 9.78
N GLY A 131 20.80 -14.38 8.87
CA GLY A 131 20.36 -14.91 7.57
C GLY A 131 19.75 -13.88 6.62
N ILE A 132 18.78 -14.31 5.82
CA ILE A 132 18.07 -13.47 4.82
C ILE A 132 17.39 -12.27 5.47
N GLY A 133 16.88 -12.43 6.69
CA GLY A 133 16.29 -11.34 7.47
C GLY A 133 17.27 -10.18 7.66
N ASN A 134 18.55 -10.47 7.91
CA ASN A 134 19.57 -9.43 8.07
C ASN A 134 19.74 -8.56 6.81
N TRP A 135 19.74 -9.16 5.63
CA TRP A 135 19.81 -8.42 4.36
C TRP A 135 18.60 -7.51 4.17
N LEU A 136 17.39 -8.01 4.46
CA LEU A 136 16.16 -7.20 4.37
C LEU A 136 16.17 -6.04 5.37
N PHE A 137 16.63 -6.26 6.60
CA PHE A 137 16.79 -5.19 7.57
C PHE A 137 17.89 -4.21 7.18
N ALA A 138 19.00 -4.68 6.59
CA ALA A 138 20.06 -3.81 6.09
C ALA A 138 19.56 -2.91 4.95
N ALA A 139 18.81 -3.48 4.01
CA ALA A 139 18.17 -2.73 2.93
C ALA A 139 17.17 -1.69 3.49
N LEU A 140 16.36 -2.07 4.49
CA LEU A 140 15.44 -1.16 5.16
C LEU A 140 16.20 0.00 5.82
N ARG A 141 17.24 -0.27 6.60
CA ARG A 141 18.06 0.76 7.28
C ARG A 141 18.75 1.70 6.30
N GLY A 142 19.10 1.23 5.11
CA GLY A 142 19.69 2.06 4.06
C GLY A 142 18.75 3.11 3.51
N PHE A 143 17.45 2.84 3.56
CA PHE A 143 16.42 3.69 3.00
C PHE A 143 15.58 4.39 4.07
N ASP A 144 15.13 3.66 5.09
CA ASP A 144 14.22 4.14 6.13
C ASP A 144 15.01 4.62 7.36
N ARG A 145 15.18 5.92 7.46
CA ARG A 145 15.74 6.56 8.65
C ARG A 145 14.66 6.65 9.74
N PRO A 146 15.03 6.67 11.02
CA PRO A 146 14.08 6.58 12.13
C PRO A 146 13.30 7.88 12.41
N PHE A 147 12.91 8.66 11.40
CA PHE A 147 12.28 9.97 11.57
C PHE A 147 10.81 10.04 11.14
N ASN A 148 10.27 8.99 10.53
CA ASN A 148 8.92 8.96 9.98
C ASN A 148 8.01 8.02 10.79
N GLN A 149 8.01 8.18 12.13
CA GLN A 149 7.31 7.26 13.03
C GLN A 149 5.79 7.36 12.92
N ALA A 150 5.22 8.56 12.86
CA ALA A 150 3.76 8.75 12.83
C ALA A 150 3.36 9.91 11.89
N PRO A 151 2.21 9.74 11.19
CA PRO A 151 1.35 8.55 11.11
C PRO A 151 2.02 7.41 10.34
N SER A 152 1.78 6.15 10.72
CA SER A 152 2.39 5.01 10.01
C SER A 152 1.82 4.86 8.61
N LEU A 153 2.64 5.17 7.60
CA LEU A 153 2.26 5.00 6.20
C LEU A 153 2.04 3.52 5.84
N HIS A 154 2.83 2.60 6.43
CA HIS A 154 2.65 1.16 6.24
C HIS A 154 1.29 0.68 6.72
N ILE A 155 0.83 1.14 7.89
CA ILE A 155 -0.52 0.80 8.40
C ILE A 155 -1.60 1.38 7.48
N ALA A 156 -1.46 2.63 7.05
CA ALA A 156 -2.42 3.25 6.14
C ALA A 156 -2.52 2.49 4.81
N LEU A 157 -1.38 2.10 4.23
CA LEU A 157 -1.34 1.28 3.01
C LEU A 157 -1.91 -0.12 3.26
N ALA A 158 -1.57 -0.76 4.38
CA ALA A 158 -2.11 -2.08 4.73
C ALA A 158 -3.65 -2.06 4.80
N VAL A 159 -4.25 -1.04 5.42
CA VAL A 159 -5.72 -0.88 5.49
C VAL A 159 -6.33 -0.68 4.10
N ILE A 160 -5.72 0.16 3.25
CA ILE A 160 -6.21 0.38 1.88
C ILE A 160 -6.14 -0.89 1.05
N LEU A 161 -5.03 -1.62 1.14
CA LEU A 161 -4.81 -2.87 0.42
C LEU A 161 -5.75 -3.97 0.94
N TRP A 162 -5.89 -4.10 2.27
CA TRP A 162 -6.85 -5.03 2.86
C TRP A 162 -8.28 -4.76 2.37
N ASP A 163 -8.75 -3.49 2.36
CA ASP A 163 -10.06 -3.13 1.83
C ASP A 163 -10.19 -3.48 0.34
N PHE A 164 -9.14 -3.28 -0.45
CA PHE A 164 -9.11 -3.63 -1.86
C PHE A 164 -9.19 -5.15 -2.06
N TYR A 165 -8.32 -5.92 -1.40
CA TYR A 165 -8.24 -7.37 -1.59
C TYR A 165 -9.45 -8.11 -1.04
N ARG A 166 -10.02 -7.71 0.10
CA ARG A 166 -11.25 -8.33 0.63
C ARG A 166 -12.44 -8.21 -0.33
N ARG A 167 -12.48 -7.17 -1.16
CA ARG A 167 -13.53 -7.00 -2.19
C ARG A 167 -13.29 -7.88 -3.42
N LEU A 168 -12.04 -8.22 -3.72
CA LEU A 168 -11.70 -9.12 -4.82
C LEU A 168 -12.05 -10.57 -4.51
N ILE A 169 -11.95 -10.99 -3.25
CA ILE A 169 -12.15 -12.34 -2.82
C ILE A 169 -13.64 -12.63 -2.67
N THR A 170 -14.18 -13.36 -3.62
CA THR A 170 -15.61 -13.74 -3.65
C THR A 170 -15.91 -15.00 -2.84
N ARG A 171 -14.91 -15.81 -2.54
CA ARG A 171 -15.08 -17.07 -1.79
C ARG A 171 -15.21 -16.80 -0.30
N PRO A 172 -16.25 -17.33 0.39
CA PRO A 172 -16.48 -17.05 1.81
C PRO A 172 -15.32 -17.47 2.72
N PHE A 173 -14.67 -18.59 2.43
CA PHE A 173 -13.51 -19.08 3.18
C PHE A 173 -12.31 -18.12 3.12
N ALA A 174 -12.00 -17.61 1.94
CA ALA A 174 -10.88 -16.69 1.77
C ALA A 174 -11.14 -15.30 2.41
N ARG A 175 -12.41 -14.91 2.60
CA ARG A 175 -12.75 -13.70 3.37
C ARG A 175 -12.50 -13.87 4.86
N VAL A 176 -12.73 -15.07 5.41
CA VAL A 176 -12.45 -15.36 6.83
C VAL A 176 -10.96 -15.24 7.11
N VAL A 177 -10.10 -15.78 6.23
CA VAL A 177 -8.63 -15.72 6.37
C VAL A 177 -8.10 -14.28 6.29
N LEU A 178 -8.76 -13.37 5.56
CA LEU A 178 -8.36 -11.96 5.49
C LEU A 178 -8.84 -11.12 6.69
N ASN A 179 -9.75 -11.65 7.49
CA ASN A 179 -10.31 -10.97 8.65
C ASN A 179 -9.73 -11.48 9.99
N LEU A 180 -8.84 -12.48 9.94
CA LEU A 180 -8.03 -12.97 11.07
C LEU A 180 -6.71 -12.21 11.15
#